data_43280e410d9960a8a2749a20de2a2e90
#
_entry.id   43280e410d9960a8a2749a20de2a2e90
#
_cell.length_a   1.000
_cell.length_b   1.000
_cell.length_c   1.000
_cell.angle_alpha   90.00
_cell.angle_beta   90.00
_cell.angle_gamma   90.00
#
_symmetry.space_group_name_H-M   'P 1'
#
loop_
_entity.id
_entity.type
_entity.pdbx_description
1 polymer ?
#
loop_
_entity_poly.entity_id
_entity_poly.type
_entity_poly.pdbx_seq_one_letter_code
_entity_poly.pdbx_strand_id
1 'polypeptide(L)'
;MAKRVLVIDDDQDLLKLISLRLQSEGFEVSTADGGRKGLAMLDTFQPEVVVTDLRMDDIDGMAVFEYVKENRPSLPVIMLTAHGSIPHALEATRRGAFAYLTKPFDSAELVREVKSALTLHGNDDDESQDAFCSGIVTRSAIMKEVLSQAKMVAKSDTSVLIQSESGTGKELLARSIHNASDRADKPFLAINCSAVPESLLESELFGHSKGAFTGASKSHEGLFQAAYGGTLFLDEVGDMPLGFQAKLLRVLQEREVRPVGSTTSIPIDVRIISATHFDLDNEVQEQRFRKDLYYRLNVVQLSLPPLRDRRDDIPLLANHFLEQLAETKGMARKRFSAEALEYLVAASWPGNVRQLQNIVEQTTVLSSTQVIPATLVQNALKLDSGEIPSFAEARDNFEREYLAELLNITQGNVSKASHLAKRNRTEFYRLLHRHHLDPSQYRGRRQAHQ
;
A
#
# COMPACT_ATOMS: atom_id res chain seq x y z
N MET A 1 0.11 -14.45 -28.36
CA MET A 1 -0.07 -15.91 -28.18
C MET A 1 -1.15 -16.12 -27.12
N ALA A 2 -1.92 -17.21 -27.18
CA ALA A 2 -2.91 -17.49 -26.14
C ALA A 2 -2.19 -17.77 -24.80
N LYS A 3 -2.68 -17.20 -23.70
CA LYS A 3 -2.13 -17.41 -22.36
C LYS A 3 -2.45 -18.81 -21.85
N ARG A 4 -1.47 -19.49 -21.24
CA ARG A 4 -1.54 -20.91 -20.86
C ARG A 4 -1.92 -21.09 -19.40
N VAL A 5 -3.00 -21.81 -19.14
CA VAL A 5 -3.54 -22.09 -17.80
C VAL A 5 -3.55 -23.59 -17.55
N LEU A 6 -2.92 -24.04 -16.47
CA LEU A 6 -2.98 -25.44 -16.02
C LEU A 6 -4.00 -25.56 -14.90
N VAL A 7 -4.99 -26.45 -15.07
CA VAL A 7 -6.03 -26.73 -14.07
C VAL A 7 -5.81 -28.14 -13.51
N ILE A 8 -5.75 -28.26 -12.19
CA ILE A 8 -5.48 -29.53 -11.48
C ILE A 8 -6.62 -29.77 -10.48
N ASP A 9 -7.38 -30.82 -10.67
CA ASP A 9 -8.50 -31.22 -9.81
C ASP A 9 -8.77 -32.71 -10.04
N ASP A 10 -9.21 -33.45 -9.04
CA ASP A 10 -9.57 -34.87 -9.19
C ASP A 10 -11.00 -35.07 -9.72
N ASP A 11 -11.84 -34.02 -9.71
CA ASP A 11 -13.17 -34.00 -10.30
C ASP A 11 -13.09 -33.71 -11.81
N GLN A 12 -13.26 -34.76 -12.61
CA GLN A 12 -13.20 -34.68 -14.08
C GLN A 12 -14.34 -33.82 -14.70
N ASP A 13 -15.50 -33.74 -14.05
CA ASP A 13 -16.61 -32.93 -14.57
C ASP A 13 -16.35 -31.45 -14.31
N LEU A 14 -15.78 -31.11 -13.14
CA LEU A 14 -15.34 -29.76 -12.84
C LEU A 14 -14.17 -29.32 -13.74
N LEU A 15 -13.20 -30.20 -14.02
CA LEU A 15 -12.13 -29.93 -14.98
C LEU A 15 -12.65 -29.58 -16.36
N LYS A 16 -13.64 -30.32 -16.88
CA LYS A 16 -14.28 -30.05 -18.18
C LYS A 16 -14.95 -28.66 -18.16
N LEU A 17 -15.73 -28.38 -17.11
CA LEU A 17 -16.47 -27.13 -16.99
C LEU A 17 -15.54 -25.92 -16.94
N ILE A 18 -14.50 -25.97 -16.09
CA ILE A 18 -13.49 -24.92 -15.98
C ILE A 18 -12.75 -24.76 -17.32
N SER A 19 -12.34 -25.88 -17.94
CA SER A 19 -11.61 -25.84 -19.22
C SER A 19 -12.43 -25.17 -20.32
N LEU A 20 -13.69 -25.55 -20.49
CA LEU A 20 -14.58 -24.94 -21.48
C LEU A 20 -14.78 -23.46 -21.25
N ARG A 21 -14.95 -23.06 -19.99
CA ARG A 21 -15.14 -21.66 -19.63
C ARG A 21 -13.90 -20.82 -19.92
N LEU A 22 -12.71 -21.27 -19.50
CA LEU A 22 -11.46 -20.57 -19.76
C LEU A 22 -11.10 -20.53 -21.24
N GLN A 23 -11.35 -21.62 -21.99
CA GLN A 23 -11.17 -21.65 -23.46
C GLN A 23 -12.09 -20.66 -24.17
N SER A 24 -13.33 -20.49 -23.70
CA SER A 24 -14.27 -19.50 -24.29
C SER A 24 -13.80 -18.05 -24.09
N GLU A 25 -12.92 -17.80 -23.11
CA GLU A 25 -12.28 -16.51 -22.84
C GLU A 25 -10.93 -16.34 -23.57
N GLY A 26 -10.54 -17.32 -24.43
CA GLY A 26 -9.33 -17.26 -25.25
C GLY A 26 -8.06 -17.81 -24.62
N PHE A 27 -8.14 -18.52 -23.48
CA PHE A 27 -7.00 -19.16 -22.85
C PHE A 27 -6.70 -20.52 -23.49
N GLU A 28 -5.41 -20.88 -23.54
CA GLU A 28 -4.96 -22.24 -23.80
C GLU A 28 -4.95 -23.03 -22.49
N VAL A 29 -5.82 -24.01 -22.35
CA VAL A 29 -6.03 -24.72 -21.09
C VAL A 29 -5.59 -26.16 -21.18
N SER A 30 -4.76 -26.58 -20.22
CA SER A 30 -4.44 -27.99 -20.00
C SER A 30 -4.96 -28.44 -18.64
N THR A 31 -5.40 -29.68 -18.54
CA THR A 31 -6.02 -30.23 -17.33
C THR A 31 -5.27 -31.45 -16.82
N ALA A 32 -5.18 -31.60 -15.50
CA ALA A 32 -4.62 -32.77 -14.83
C ALA A 32 -5.62 -33.27 -13.77
N ASP A 33 -5.85 -34.58 -13.76
CA ASP A 33 -6.77 -35.27 -12.87
C ASP A 33 -6.14 -35.67 -11.52
N GLY A 34 -5.12 -34.93 -11.07
CA GLY A 34 -4.40 -35.11 -9.81
C GLY A 34 -3.08 -34.34 -9.76
N GLY A 35 -2.58 -34.14 -8.55
CA GLY A 35 -1.40 -33.32 -8.29
C GLY A 35 -0.13 -33.84 -8.95
N ARG A 36 0.10 -35.17 -8.95
CA ARG A 36 1.28 -35.79 -9.58
C ARG A 36 1.34 -35.53 -11.06
N LYS A 37 0.22 -35.65 -11.75
CA LYS A 37 0.12 -35.38 -13.19
C LYS A 37 0.26 -33.89 -13.46
N GLY A 38 -0.32 -33.04 -12.62
CA GLY A 38 -0.18 -31.59 -12.66
C GLY A 38 1.29 -31.16 -12.58
N LEU A 39 2.03 -31.68 -11.61
CA LEU A 39 3.47 -31.41 -11.47
C LEU A 39 4.29 -31.83 -12.68
N ALA A 40 4.01 -33.01 -13.26
CA ALA A 40 4.69 -33.48 -14.48
C ALA A 40 4.40 -32.59 -15.70
N MET A 41 3.25 -31.92 -15.73
CA MET A 41 2.87 -31.04 -16.84
C MET A 41 3.46 -29.63 -16.72
N LEU A 42 3.97 -29.21 -15.58
CA LEU A 42 4.61 -27.89 -15.41
C LEU A 42 5.75 -27.66 -16.40
N ASP A 43 6.60 -28.66 -16.63
CA ASP A 43 7.76 -28.52 -17.51
C ASP A 43 7.40 -28.64 -19.00
N THR A 44 6.40 -29.47 -19.33
CA THR A 44 6.01 -29.73 -20.73
C THR A 44 5.05 -28.68 -21.27
N PHE A 45 4.09 -28.24 -20.47
CA PHE A 45 3.08 -27.26 -20.87
C PHE A 45 3.52 -25.82 -20.60
N GLN A 46 4.42 -25.61 -19.61
CA GLN A 46 4.90 -24.29 -19.19
C GLN A 46 3.77 -23.29 -18.96
N PRO A 47 2.86 -23.54 -18.00
CA PRO A 47 1.73 -22.66 -17.73
C PRO A 47 2.20 -21.30 -17.21
N GLU A 48 1.38 -20.26 -17.45
CA GLU A 48 1.55 -18.92 -16.90
C GLU A 48 0.69 -18.71 -15.63
N VAL A 49 -0.29 -19.59 -15.38
CA VAL A 49 -1.10 -19.67 -14.15
C VAL A 49 -1.41 -21.13 -13.87
N VAL A 50 -1.38 -21.50 -12.59
CA VAL A 50 -1.84 -22.79 -12.10
C VAL A 50 -3.11 -22.58 -11.27
N VAL A 51 -4.15 -23.35 -11.55
CA VAL A 51 -5.37 -23.46 -10.72
C VAL A 51 -5.38 -24.87 -10.17
N THR A 52 -5.39 -25.06 -8.85
CA THR A 52 -5.34 -26.39 -8.21
C THR A 52 -6.38 -26.53 -7.13
N ASP A 53 -7.03 -27.72 -7.06
CA ASP A 53 -7.80 -28.04 -5.87
C ASP A 53 -6.88 -28.23 -4.67
N LEU A 54 -7.36 -27.86 -3.48
CA LEU A 54 -6.65 -28.02 -2.23
C LEU A 54 -6.58 -29.48 -1.82
N ARG A 55 -7.65 -30.26 -2.03
CA ARG A 55 -7.75 -31.66 -1.62
C ARG A 55 -7.87 -32.58 -2.82
N MET A 56 -6.86 -33.39 -3.05
CA MET A 56 -6.81 -34.40 -4.09
C MET A 56 -6.29 -35.71 -3.51
N ASP A 57 -6.64 -36.84 -4.11
CA ASP A 57 -6.37 -38.19 -3.55
C ASP A 57 -4.87 -38.57 -3.59
N ASP A 58 -4.05 -38.01 -4.50
CA ASP A 58 -2.65 -38.39 -4.69
C ASP A 58 -1.66 -37.42 -4.05
N ILE A 59 -1.57 -36.19 -4.56
CA ILE A 59 -0.75 -35.08 -4.05
C ILE A 59 -1.71 -33.91 -3.85
N ASP A 60 -1.79 -33.41 -2.63
CA ASP A 60 -2.69 -32.30 -2.31
C ASP A 60 -2.21 -30.97 -2.95
N GLY A 61 -3.14 -30.01 -3.07
CA GLY A 61 -2.84 -28.73 -3.70
C GLY A 61 -1.82 -27.89 -2.93
N MET A 62 -1.66 -28.12 -1.61
CA MET A 62 -0.62 -27.46 -0.82
C MET A 62 0.79 -27.95 -1.24
N ALA A 63 0.95 -29.25 -1.45
CA ALA A 63 2.22 -29.80 -1.92
C ALA A 63 2.53 -29.34 -3.36
N VAL A 64 1.51 -29.24 -4.23
CA VAL A 64 1.67 -28.65 -5.58
C VAL A 64 2.13 -27.17 -5.45
N PHE A 65 1.50 -26.40 -4.59
CA PHE A 65 1.86 -25.00 -4.35
C PHE A 65 3.29 -24.86 -3.81
N GLU A 66 3.68 -25.66 -2.82
CA GLU A 66 5.06 -25.62 -2.27
C GLU A 66 6.09 -25.97 -3.33
N TYR A 67 5.85 -26.99 -4.14
CA TYR A 67 6.73 -27.35 -5.25
C TYR A 67 6.86 -26.20 -6.29
N VAL A 68 5.72 -25.57 -6.67
CA VAL A 68 5.74 -24.43 -7.60
C VAL A 68 6.50 -23.27 -6.99
N LYS A 69 6.30 -22.96 -5.72
CA LYS A 69 6.97 -21.86 -5.02
C LYS A 69 8.48 -22.04 -4.90
N GLU A 70 8.94 -23.29 -4.70
CA GLU A 70 10.38 -23.61 -4.61
C GLU A 70 11.07 -23.57 -5.99
N ASN A 71 10.41 -24.08 -7.03
CA ASN A 71 11.04 -24.28 -8.33
C ASN A 71 10.69 -23.16 -9.34
N ARG A 72 9.56 -22.50 -9.18
CA ARG A 72 9.03 -21.43 -10.06
C ARG A 72 8.35 -20.32 -9.25
N PRO A 73 9.09 -19.56 -8.43
CA PRO A 73 8.52 -18.61 -7.46
C PRO A 73 7.70 -17.47 -8.10
N SER A 74 7.87 -17.24 -9.40
CA SER A 74 7.10 -16.26 -10.18
C SER A 74 5.79 -16.82 -10.75
N LEU A 75 5.55 -18.14 -10.74
CA LEU A 75 4.34 -18.74 -11.31
C LEU A 75 3.17 -18.61 -10.32
N PRO A 76 2.10 -17.85 -10.64
CA PRO A 76 0.97 -17.67 -9.74
C PRO A 76 0.15 -18.96 -9.61
N VAL A 77 -0.28 -19.23 -8.37
CA VAL A 77 -1.13 -20.37 -8.04
C VAL A 77 -2.43 -19.88 -7.41
N ILE A 78 -3.56 -20.29 -8.00
CA ILE A 78 -4.91 -20.07 -7.50
C ILE A 78 -5.39 -21.39 -6.88
N MET A 79 -5.85 -21.34 -5.61
CA MET A 79 -6.30 -22.51 -4.88
C MET A 79 -7.82 -22.61 -4.91
N LEU A 80 -8.36 -23.78 -5.26
CA LEU A 80 -9.78 -24.11 -5.10
C LEU A 80 -9.99 -24.85 -3.78
N THR A 81 -11.04 -24.55 -3.02
CA THR A 81 -11.28 -25.14 -1.71
C THR A 81 -12.75 -25.38 -1.45
N ALA A 82 -13.10 -26.49 -0.78
CA ALA A 82 -14.47 -26.78 -0.38
C ALA A 82 -14.92 -25.91 0.82
N HIS A 83 -16.24 -25.68 0.92
CA HIS A 83 -16.86 -25.02 2.09
C HIS A 83 -16.45 -25.72 3.39
N GLY A 84 -15.74 -24.99 4.28
CA GLY A 84 -15.28 -25.51 5.57
C GLY A 84 -13.76 -25.57 5.77
N SER A 85 -12.93 -25.35 4.74
CA SER A 85 -11.47 -25.32 4.87
C SER A 85 -10.87 -23.89 4.84
N ILE A 86 -11.63 -22.91 5.30
CA ILE A 86 -11.20 -21.50 5.42
C ILE A 86 -9.84 -21.34 6.15
N PRO A 87 -9.52 -22.09 7.23
CA PRO A 87 -8.21 -22.00 7.86
C PRO A 87 -7.05 -22.39 6.95
N HIS A 88 -7.23 -23.42 6.10
CA HIS A 88 -6.21 -23.86 5.14
C HIS A 88 -6.06 -22.91 3.95
N ALA A 89 -7.16 -22.32 3.50
CA ALA A 89 -7.14 -21.29 2.44
C ALA A 89 -6.40 -20.01 2.91
N LEU A 90 -6.63 -19.59 4.15
CA LEU A 90 -5.91 -18.51 4.81
C LEU A 90 -4.41 -18.84 4.96
N GLU A 91 -4.07 -20.08 5.27
CA GLU A 91 -2.69 -20.55 5.38
C GLU A 91 -2.00 -20.55 4.01
N ALA A 92 -2.66 -20.98 2.93
CA ALA A 92 -2.14 -20.91 1.57
C ALA A 92 -1.86 -19.47 1.11
N THR A 93 -2.77 -18.54 1.41
CA THR A 93 -2.58 -17.11 1.11
C THR A 93 -1.44 -16.51 1.94
N ARG A 94 -1.33 -16.85 3.22
CA ARG A 94 -0.20 -16.45 4.08
C ARG A 94 1.14 -16.96 3.55
N ARG A 95 1.14 -18.13 2.92
CA ARG A 95 2.34 -18.74 2.32
C ARG A 95 2.64 -18.21 0.92
N GLY A 96 1.79 -17.33 0.36
CA GLY A 96 2.02 -16.62 -0.91
C GLY A 96 1.29 -17.21 -2.11
N ALA A 97 0.21 -17.98 -1.91
CA ALA A 97 -0.72 -18.30 -3.00
C ALA A 97 -1.35 -17.01 -3.54
N PHE A 98 -1.55 -16.93 -4.86
CA PHE A 98 -2.05 -15.73 -5.52
C PHE A 98 -3.48 -15.39 -5.08
N ALA A 99 -4.38 -16.38 -5.12
CA ALA A 99 -5.77 -16.27 -4.69
C ALA A 99 -6.31 -17.63 -4.26
N TYR A 100 -7.47 -17.62 -3.61
CA TYR A 100 -8.25 -18.83 -3.36
C TYR A 100 -9.73 -18.59 -3.71
N LEU A 101 -10.40 -19.65 -4.16
CA LEU A 101 -11.83 -19.65 -4.48
C LEU A 101 -12.52 -20.79 -3.74
N THR A 102 -13.66 -20.50 -3.10
CA THR A 102 -14.44 -21.52 -2.38
C THR A 102 -15.47 -22.18 -3.30
N LYS A 103 -15.45 -23.52 -3.37
CA LYS A 103 -16.47 -24.30 -4.10
C LYS A 103 -17.80 -24.29 -3.31
N PRO A 104 -18.98 -24.02 -3.96
CA PRO A 104 -19.13 -23.64 -5.35
C PRO A 104 -18.77 -22.18 -5.61
N PHE A 105 -18.08 -21.92 -6.71
CA PHE A 105 -17.69 -20.56 -7.13
C PHE A 105 -18.37 -20.17 -8.45
N ASP A 106 -18.51 -18.88 -8.68
CA ASP A 106 -18.97 -18.39 -9.98
C ASP A 106 -17.83 -18.50 -11.01
N SER A 107 -18.16 -19.05 -12.18
CA SER A 107 -17.20 -19.14 -13.29
C SER A 107 -16.63 -17.79 -13.73
N ALA A 108 -17.39 -16.70 -13.57
CA ALA A 108 -16.91 -15.34 -13.83
C ALA A 108 -15.86 -14.89 -12.79
N GLU A 109 -15.98 -15.34 -11.54
CA GLU A 109 -15.02 -15.08 -10.49
C GLU A 109 -13.68 -15.76 -10.77
N LEU A 110 -13.70 -17.05 -11.16
CA LEU A 110 -12.49 -17.77 -11.58
C LEU A 110 -11.78 -17.08 -12.76
N VAL A 111 -12.54 -16.69 -13.79
CA VAL A 111 -11.99 -15.97 -14.95
C VAL A 111 -11.33 -14.66 -14.53
N ARG A 112 -11.95 -13.92 -13.61
CA ARG A 112 -11.39 -12.67 -13.09
C ARG A 112 -10.07 -12.91 -12.36
N GLU A 113 -10.00 -13.92 -11.49
CA GLU A 113 -8.76 -14.25 -10.74
C GLU A 113 -7.64 -14.74 -11.68
N VAL A 114 -7.96 -15.55 -12.70
CA VAL A 114 -7.00 -15.99 -13.71
C VAL A 114 -6.47 -14.79 -14.52
N LYS A 115 -7.33 -13.87 -14.95
CA LYS A 115 -6.92 -12.63 -15.63
C LYS A 115 -6.04 -11.77 -14.75
N SER A 116 -6.38 -11.62 -13.47
CA SER A 116 -5.58 -10.88 -12.49
C SER A 116 -4.20 -11.51 -12.28
N ALA A 117 -4.13 -12.84 -12.18
CA ALA A 117 -2.87 -13.57 -12.04
C ALA A 117 -1.94 -13.39 -13.24
N LEU A 118 -2.51 -13.40 -14.45
CA LEU A 118 -1.77 -13.19 -15.69
C LEU A 118 -1.26 -11.76 -15.87
N THR A 119 -2.03 -10.76 -15.42
CA THR A 119 -1.67 -9.33 -15.53
C THR A 119 -0.47 -8.98 -14.66
N LEU A 120 -0.29 -9.66 -13.52
CA LEU A 120 0.84 -9.44 -12.62
C LEU A 120 2.15 -10.12 -13.07
N HIS A 121 2.08 -11.02 -14.09
CA HIS A 121 3.24 -11.81 -14.56
C HIS A 121 3.50 -11.69 -16.07
N GLY A 122 2.67 -10.95 -16.81
CA GLY A 122 2.83 -10.71 -18.24
C GLY A 122 3.14 -9.25 -18.51
N ASN A 123 4.39 -8.94 -18.82
CA ASN A 123 4.69 -7.79 -19.65
C ASN A 123 4.05 -8.04 -21.02
N ASP A 124 3.33 -7.04 -21.48
CA ASP A 124 2.80 -6.77 -22.81
C ASP A 124 1.29 -6.98 -22.98
N ASP A 125 0.67 -5.85 -23.27
CA ASP A 125 -0.66 -5.57 -23.83
C ASP A 125 -1.74 -5.04 -22.87
N ASP A 126 -1.39 -4.08 -22.01
CA ASP A 126 -2.34 -3.03 -21.63
C ASP A 126 -1.61 -1.67 -21.39
N GLU A 127 -0.91 -1.19 -22.42
CA GLU A 127 -0.22 0.12 -22.41
C GLU A 127 -1.13 1.30 -21.97
N SER A 128 -2.46 1.09 -22.03
CA SER A 128 -3.42 2.12 -21.64
C SER A 128 -3.82 2.10 -20.17
N GLN A 129 -3.65 0.98 -19.43
CA GLN A 129 -3.88 0.92 -17.97
C GLN A 129 -2.60 1.21 -17.20
N ASP A 130 -1.44 0.77 -17.69
CA ASP A 130 -0.14 0.99 -17.03
C ASP A 130 0.28 2.46 -17.00
N ALA A 131 0.01 3.23 -18.06
CA ALA A 131 0.36 4.65 -18.09
C ALA A 131 -0.41 5.49 -17.05
N PHE A 132 -1.68 5.18 -16.79
CA PHE A 132 -2.48 5.87 -15.78
C PHE A 132 -2.04 5.54 -14.36
N CYS A 133 -1.74 4.27 -14.10
CA CYS A 133 -1.37 3.76 -12.77
C CYS A 133 0.14 3.87 -12.48
N SER A 134 0.94 4.49 -13.36
CA SER A 134 2.39 4.55 -13.18
C SER A 134 2.74 5.21 -11.84
N GLY A 135 3.26 4.41 -10.91
CA GLY A 135 3.60 4.84 -9.55
C GLY A 135 2.53 4.55 -8.47
N ILE A 136 1.31 4.08 -8.83
CA ILE A 136 0.29 3.68 -7.85
C ILE A 136 0.22 2.16 -7.79
N VAL A 137 0.76 1.61 -6.71
CA VAL A 137 0.84 0.16 -6.49
C VAL A 137 -0.34 -0.28 -5.63
N THR A 138 -1.27 -1.09 -6.18
CA THR A 138 -2.44 -1.59 -5.45
C THR A 138 -2.99 -2.90 -6.03
N ARG A 139 -3.54 -3.75 -5.17
CA ARG A 139 -4.41 -4.89 -5.52
C ARG A 139 -5.82 -4.72 -4.95
N SER A 140 -6.03 -3.76 -4.07
CA SER A 140 -7.31 -3.53 -3.40
C SER A 140 -8.41 -3.17 -4.40
N ALA A 141 -9.58 -3.84 -4.27
CA ALA A 141 -10.75 -3.57 -5.11
C ALA A 141 -11.27 -2.14 -4.93
N ILE A 142 -11.27 -1.63 -3.68
CA ILE A 142 -11.71 -0.27 -3.35
C ILE A 142 -10.82 0.75 -4.06
N MET A 143 -9.50 0.54 -4.03
CA MET A 143 -8.56 1.45 -4.69
C MET A 143 -8.68 1.38 -6.22
N LYS A 144 -8.90 0.19 -6.80
CA LYS A 144 -9.14 0.02 -8.24
C LYS A 144 -10.39 0.78 -8.70
N GLU A 145 -11.44 0.81 -7.90
CA GLU A 145 -12.65 1.59 -8.18
C GLU A 145 -12.35 3.10 -8.21
N VAL A 146 -11.60 3.62 -7.24
CA VAL A 146 -11.16 5.02 -7.22
C VAL A 146 -10.31 5.35 -8.46
N LEU A 147 -9.39 4.47 -8.84
CA LEU A 147 -8.57 4.65 -10.05
C LEU A 147 -9.40 4.64 -11.33
N SER A 148 -10.42 3.79 -11.40
CA SER A 148 -11.36 3.78 -12.54
C SER A 148 -12.13 5.10 -12.66
N GLN A 149 -12.65 5.63 -11.54
CA GLN A 149 -13.31 6.94 -11.50
C GLN A 149 -12.33 8.07 -11.88
N ALA A 150 -11.10 8.02 -11.37
CA ALA A 150 -10.06 8.98 -11.69
C ALA A 150 -9.69 8.97 -13.18
N LYS A 151 -9.64 7.80 -13.82
CA LYS A 151 -9.41 7.65 -15.26
C LYS A 151 -10.55 8.25 -16.10
N MET A 152 -11.80 8.07 -15.67
CA MET A 152 -12.96 8.68 -16.35
C MET A 152 -12.90 10.21 -16.26
N VAL A 153 -12.63 10.76 -15.08
CA VAL A 153 -12.60 12.22 -14.89
C VAL A 153 -11.37 12.87 -15.51
N ALA A 154 -10.30 12.12 -15.75
CA ALA A 154 -9.09 12.63 -16.40
C ALA A 154 -9.37 13.24 -17.76
N LYS A 155 -10.28 12.67 -18.53
CA LYS A 155 -10.67 13.13 -19.88
C LYS A 155 -11.54 14.39 -19.91
N SER A 156 -11.85 14.98 -18.76
CA SER A 156 -12.62 16.21 -18.65
C SER A 156 -11.80 17.31 -17.99
N ASP A 157 -12.11 18.57 -18.28
CA ASP A 157 -11.51 19.74 -17.61
C ASP A 157 -12.19 20.09 -16.26
N THR A 158 -13.01 19.18 -15.75
CA THR A 158 -13.77 19.36 -14.52
C THR A 158 -12.83 19.44 -13.31
N SER A 159 -13.17 20.30 -12.34
CA SER A 159 -12.47 20.36 -11.05
C SER A 159 -12.65 19.07 -10.26
N VAL A 160 -11.59 18.59 -9.65
CA VAL A 160 -11.58 17.37 -8.85
C VAL A 160 -11.14 17.67 -7.44
N LEU A 161 -11.89 17.19 -6.46
CA LEU A 161 -11.54 17.22 -5.04
C LEU A 161 -11.13 15.82 -4.59
N ILE A 162 -9.88 15.66 -4.15
CA ILE A 162 -9.36 14.41 -3.58
C ILE A 162 -9.43 14.52 -2.05
N GLN A 163 -10.31 13.74 -1.43
CA GLN A 163 -10.45 13.68 0.01
C GLN A 163 -9.81 12.43 0.57
N SER A 164 -8.92 12.57 1.55
CA SER A 164 -8.33 11.42 2.26
C SER A 164 -7.42 11.86 3.40
N GLU A 165 -7.11 10.94 4.29
CA GLU A 165 -6.11 11.14 5.33
C GLU A 165 -4.73 11.50 4.75
N SER A 166 -3.88 12.11 5.59
CA SER A 166 -2.51 12.41 5.20
C SER A 166 -1.71 11.14 4.90
N GLY A 167 -0.83 11.21 3.90
CA GLY A 167 0.05 10.10 3.52
C GLY A 167 -0.58 8.97 2.72
N THR A 168 -1.80 9.11 2.22
CA THR A 168 -2.51 8.08 1.40
C THR A 168 -2.09 8.05 -0.05
N GLY A 169 -1.48 9.14 -0.59
CA GLY A 169 -1.03 9.25 -1.97
C GLY A 169 -1.83 10.23 -2.83
N LYS A 170 -2.46 11.29 -2.25
CA LYS A 170 -3.25 12.32 -2.96
C LYS A 170 -2.52 12.92 -4.17
N GLU A 171 -1.25 13.28 -4.00
CA GLU A 171 -0.45 13.89 -5.08
C GLU A 171 -0.19 12.90 -6.23
N LEU A 172 0.07 11.63 -5.93
CA LEU A 172 0.25 10.61 -6.96
C LEU A 172 -1.03 10.43 -7.79
N LEU A 173 -2.20 10.42 -7.15
CA LEU A 173 -3.47 10.36 -7.86
C LEU A 173 -3.70 11.61 -8.72
N ALA A 174 -3.40 12.80 -8.20
CA ALA A 174 -3.52 14.05 -8.97
C ALA A 174 -2.61 14.06 -10.20
N ARG A 175 -1.36 13.59 -10.08
CA ARG A 175 -0.42 13.43 -11.21
C ARG A 175 -0.94 12.40 -12.23
N SER A 176 -1.50 11.28 -11.78
CA SER A 176 -2.08 10.27 -12.68
C SER A 176 -3.26 10.83 -13.46
N ILE A 177 -4.13 11.63 -12.82
CA ILE A 177 -5.25 12.32 -13.48
C ILE A 177 -4.72 13.30 -14.55
N HIS A 178 -3.69 14.07 -14.22
CA HIS A 178 -3.07 15.00 -15.19
C HIS A 178 -2.45 14.26 -16.38
N ASN A 179 -1.64 13.23 -16.10
CA ASN A 179 -0.95 12.44 -17.14
C ASN A 179 -1.90 11.74 -18.12
N ALA A 180 -3.11 11.43 -17.68
CA ALA A 180 -4.15 10.81 -18.51
C ALA A 180 -5.14 11.80 -19.13
N SER A 181 -4.91 13.10 -18.97
CA SER A 181 -5.76 14.17 -19.52
C SER A 181 -5.24 14.71 -20.85
N ASP A 182 -6.06 15.51 -21.52
CA ASP A 182 -5.66 16.23 -22.74
C ASP A 182 -4.57 17.30 -22.47
N ARG A 183 -4.22 17.50 -21.19
CA ARG A 183 -3.18 18.43 -20.73
C ARG A 183 -1.90 17.71 -20.26
N ALA A 184 -1.72 16.44 -20.59
CA ALA A 184 -0.58 15.61 -20.14
C ALA A 184 0.79 16.20 -20.50
N ASP A 185 0.89 16.85 -21.69
CA ASP A 185 2.14 17.51 -22.17
C ASP A 185 2.30 18.95 -21.66
N LYS A 186 1.40 19.41 -20.79
CA LYS A 186 1.38 20.78 -20.25
C LYS A 186 1.90 20.78 -18.79
N PRO A 187 2.20 21.95 -18.22
CA PRO A 187 2.71 22.05 -16.87
C PRO A 187 1.75 21.42 -15.83
N PHE A 188 2.30 20.62 -14.92
CA PHE A 188 1.66 20.23 -13.67
C PHE A 188 2.38 20.92 -12.53
N LEU A 189 1.74 21.91 -11.91
CA LEU A 189 2.29 22.64 -10.77
C LEU A 189 1.53 22.25 -9.51
N ALA A 190 2.26 21.99 -8.42
CA ALA A 190 1.69 21.59 -7.14
C ALA A 190 2.10 22.60 -6.06
N ILE A 191 1.18 22.96 -5.19
CA ILE A 191 1.45 23.75 -4.01
C ILE A 191 0.72 23.15 -2.80
N ASN A 192 1.43 23.04 -1.69
CA ASN A 192 0.82 22.68 -0.42
C ASN A 192 0.47 23.96 0.34
N CYS A 193 -0.83 24.20 0.55
CA CYS A 193 -1.35 25.43 1.12
C CYS A 193 -1.05 25.59 2.61
N SER A 194 -0.81 24.49 3.32
CA SER A 194 -0.45 24.52 4.73
C SER A 194 1.05 24.73 4.98
N ALA A 195 1.90 24.40 3.99
CA ALA A 195 3.35 24.49 4.12
C ALA A 195 3.90 25.90 3.86
N VAL A 196 3.12 26.78 3.24
CA VAL A 196 3.53 28.14 2.86
C VAL A 196 2.91 29.16 3.81
N PRO A 197 3.68 30.08 4.41
CA PRO A 197 3.12 31.18 5.22
C PRO A 197 2.07 31.98 4.43
N GLU A 198 1.00 32.40 5.10
CA GLU A 198 -0.14 33.10 4.49
C GLU A 198 0.27 34.29 3.62
N SER A 199 1.23 35.09 4.08
CA SER A 199 1.73 36.27 3.36
C SER A 199 2.48 35.93 2.06
N LEU A 200 3.07 34.74 1.97
CA LEU A 200 3.77 34.25 0.77
C LEU A 200 2.83 33.48 -0.15
N LEU A 201 1.85 32.76 0.41
CA LEU A 201 0.89 31.96 -0.36
C LEU A 201 0.15 32.79 -1.42
N GLU A 202 -0.21 34.04 -1.07
CA GLU A 202 -0.84 34.96 -2.00
C GLU A 202 0.09 35.34 -3.16
N SER A 203 1.34 35.65 -2.85
CA SER A 203 2.34 35.98 -3.83
C SER A 203 2.72 34.77 -4.73
N GLU A 204 2.80 33.58 -4.15
CA GLU A 204 3.09 32.34 -4.91
C GLU A 204 1.96 31.99 -5.88
N LEU A 205 0.71 32.04 -5.43
CA LEU A 205 -0.43 31.66 -6.28
C LEU A 205 -0.79 32.72 -7.33
N PHE A 206 -0.89 33.98 -6.91
CA PHE A 206 -1.41 35.04 -7.80
C PHE A 206 -0.32 35.87 -8.41
N GLY A 207 0.92 35.81 -7.91
CA GLY A 207 2.02 36.67 -8.32
C GLY A 207 1.96 38.07 -7.69
N HIS A 208 2.98 38.85 -7.86
CA HIS A 208 3.04 40.24 -7.40
C HIS A 208 3.79 41.18 -8.36
N SER A 209 3.40 42.45 -8.38
CA SER A 209 4.12 43.52 -9.07
C SER A 209 5.27 44.01 -8.21
N LYS A 210 6.30 44.58 -8.86
CA LYS A 210 7.39 45.24 -8.16
C LYS A 210 6.85 46.34 -7.23
N GLY A 211 7.25 46.31 -5.95
CA GLY A 211 6.83 47.29 -4.95
C GLY A 211 5.48 46.98 -4.28
N ALA A 212 4.87 45.81 -4.50
CA ALA A 212 3.58 45.44 -3.93
C ALA A 212 3.61 45.37 -2.41
N PHE A 213 4.72 45.02 -1.80
CA PHE A 213 4.96 44.96 -0.35
C PHE A 213 6.46 45.18 -0.04
N THR A 214 6.75 45.35 1.27
CA THR A 214 8.12 45.49 1.74
C THR A 214 8.93 44.22 1.45
N GLY A 215 9.88 44.32 0.49
CA GLY A 215 10.67 43.18 -0.01
C GLY A 215 10.39 42.80 -1.47
N ALA A 216 9.33 43.28 -2.09
CA ALA A 216 8.98 43.02 -3.48
C ALA A 216 9.91 43.82 -4.46
N SER A 217 11.18 43.46 -4.52
CA SER A 217 12.19 44.14 -5.32
C SER A 217 12.04 43.88 -6.84
N LYS A 218 11.44 42.76 -7.20
CA LYS A 218 11.12 42.34 -8.59
C LYS A 218 9.66 41.94 -8.68
N SER A 219 9.10 41.88 -9.87
CA SER A 219 7.82 41.21 -10.11
C SER A 219 8.02 39.69 -10.04
N HIS A 220 7.00 39.00 -9.58
CA HIS A 220 6.94 37.52 -9.48
C HIS A 220 5.73 37.02 -10.24
N GLU A 221 5.94 36.06 -11.12
CA GLU A 221 4.87 35.36 -11.83
C GLU A 221 4.23 34.31 -10.90
N GLY A 222 2.90 34.38 -10.71
CA GLY A 222 2.20 33.43 -9.85
C GLY A 222 1.96 32.08 -10.53
N LEU A 223 1.71 31.06 -9.70
CA LEU A 223 1.46 29.69 -10.18
C LEU A 223 0.27 29.59 -11.13
N PHE A 224 -0.78 30.41 -11.00
CA PHE A 224 -1.87 30.44 -11.97
C PHE A 224 -1.44 30.84 -13.37
N GLN A 225 -0.49 31.74 -13.50
CA GLN A 225 0.07 32.14 -14.80
C GLN A 225 1.05 31.08 -15.30
N ALA A 226 1.94 30.59 -14.43
CA ALA A 226 2.93 29.57 -14.76
C ALA A 226 2.30 28.22 -15.17
N ALA A 227 1.09 27.90 -14.66
CA ALA A 227 0.30 26.71 -15.02
C ALA A 227 -0.57 26.89 -16.28
N TYR A 228 -0.42 27.97 -17.03
CA TYR A 228 -1.26 28.25 -18.19
C TYR A 228 -1.32 27.08 -19.18
N GLY A 229 -2.53 26.68 -19.57
CA GLY A 229 -2.80 25.54 -20.42
C GLY A 229 -2.68 24.18 -19.72
N GLY A 230 -2.18 24.13 -18.47
CA GLY A 230 -1.87 22.93 -17.71
C GLY A 230 -2.83 22.68 -16.53
N THR A 231 -2.27 22.14 -15.45
CA THR A 231 -2.99 21.74 -14.24
C THR A 231 -2.31 22.32 -13.01
N LEU A 232 -3.10 22.93 -12.11
CA LEU A 232 -2.65 23.37 -10.80
C LEU A 232 -3.24 22.43 -9.73
N PHE A 233 -2.37 21.79 -8.95
CA PHE A 233 -2.75 20.95 -7.82
C PHE A 233 -2.60 21.76 -6.53
N LEU A 234 -3.73 21.93 -5.85
CA LEU A 234 -3.84 22.62 -4.56
C LEU A 234 -3.96 21.57 -3.45
N ASP A 235 -2.86 21.28 -2.76
CA ASP A 235 -2.88 20.34 -1.64
C ASP A 235 -3.24 21.06 -0.34
N GLU A 236 -3.97 20.36 0.53
CA GLU A 236 -4.47 20.83 1.83
C GLU A 236 -5.26 22.16 1.73
N VAL A 237 -6.25 22.20 0.80
CA VAL A 237 -7.10 23.39 0.60
C VAL A 237 -7.96 23.75 1.82
N GLY A 238 -8.23 22.80 2.72
CA GLY A 238 -8.95 23.01 3.96
C GLY A 238 -8.24 23.93 4.94
N ASP A 239 -6.90 24.03 4.87
CA ASP A 239 -6.09 24.89 5.73
C ASP A 239 -6.04 26.36 5.26
N MET A 240 -6.65 26.69 4.10
CA MET A 240 -6.61 28.05 3.57
C MET A 240 -7.37 29.03 4.45
N PRO A 241 -6.82 30.22 4.79
CA PRO A 241 -7.54 31.27 5.48
C PRO A 241 -8.75 31.78 4.68
N LEU A 242 -9.83 32.14 5.36
CA LEU A 242 -11.10 32.62 4.73
C LEU A 242 -10.90 33.77 3.73
N GLY A 243 -10.00 34.72 4.04
CA GLY A 243 -9.68 35.83 3.14
C GLY A 243 -9.08 35.37 1.83
N PHE A 244 -8.28 34.32 1.89
CA PHE A 244 -7.64 33.69 0.74
C PHE A 244 -8.63 32.91 -0.12
N GLN A 245 -9.55 32.17 0.54
CA GLN A 245 -10.61 31.41 -0.13
C GLN A 245 -11.48 32.32 -1.02
N ALA A 246 -11.76 33.58 -0.58
CA ALA A 246 -12.52 34.55 -1.38
C ALA A 246 -11.78 34.96 -2.66
N LYS A 247 -10.44 35.14 -2.59
CA LYS A 247 -9.62 35.48 -3.76
C LYS A 247 -9.53 34.32 -4.73
N LEU A 248 -9.32 33.11 -4.21
CA LEU A 248 -9.29 31.89 -5.01
C LEU A 248 -10.62 31.70 -5.76
N LEU A 249 -11.76 31.84 -5.06
CA LEU A 249 -13.07 31.75 -5.68
C LEU A 249 -13.22 32.73 -6.88
N ARG A 250 -12.78 33.97 -6.69
CA ARG A 250 -12.85 34.98 -7.73
C ARG A 250 -12.03 34.59 -8.97
N VAL A 251 -10.81 34.10 -8.78
CA VAL A 251 -9.96 33.61 -9.88
C VAL A 251 -10.61 32.43 -10.62
N LEU A 252 -11.23 31.49 -9.89
CA LEU A 252 -11.91 30.34 -10.48
C LEU A 252 -13.21 30.71 -11.25
N GLN A 253 -13.87 31.78 -10.85
CA GLN A 253 -15.12 32.26 -11.48
C GLN A 253 -14.82 33.11 -12.72
N GLU A 254 -13.92 34.10 -12.57
CA GLU A 254 -13.61 35.07 -13.61
C GLU A 254 -12.64 34.51 -14.65
N ARG A 255 -11.90 33.40 -14.33
CA ARG A 255 -10.79 32.85 -15.13
C ARG A 255 -9.71 33.90 -15.43
N GLU A 256 -9.51 34.78 -14.47
CA GLU A 256 -8.49 35.81 -14.52
C GLU A 256 -7.77 35.91 -13.18
N VAL A 257 -6.47 36.13 -13.20
CA VAL A 257 -5.66 36.36 -12.00
C VAL A 257 -5.23 37.84 -11.98
N ARG A 258 -5.27 38.43 -10.81
CA ARG A 258 -4.81 39.78 -10.55
C ARG A 258 -3.63 39.75 -9.59
N PRO A 259 -2.38 40.03 -10.08
CA PRO A 259 -1.21 40.02 -9.21
C PRO A 259 -1.33 41.05 -8.07
N VAL A 260 -0.74 40.75 -6.93
CA VAL A 260 -0.75 41.62 -5.76
C VAL A 260 -0.09 42.96 -6.13
N GLY A 261 -0.75 44.07 -5.80
CA GLY A 261 -0.28 45.41 -6.17
C GLY A 261 -0.51 45.83 -7.63
N SER A 262 -1.14 44.98 -8.46
CA SER A 262 -1.53 45.29 -9.82
C SER A 262 -3.00 45.69 -9.96
N THR A 263 -3.32 46.54 -10.90
CA THR A 263 -4.70 46.84 -11.34
C THR A 263 -5.12 46.02 -12.54
N THR A 264 -4.19 45.34 -13.21
CA THR A 264 -4.42 44.61 -14.45
C THR A 264 -4.74 43.16 -14.15
N SER A 265 -5.84 42.63 -14.70
CA SER A 265 -6.18 41.22 -14.69
C SER A 265 -5.54 40.51 -15.88
N ILE A 266 -5.13 39.27 -15.68
CA ILE A 266 -4.46 38.42 -16.67
C ILE A 266 -5.35 37.16 -16.83
N PRO A 267 -5.82 36.87 -18.06
CA PRO A 267 -6.63 35.67 -18.29
C PRO A 267 -5.83 34.38 -18.04
N ILE A 268 -6.47 33.38 -17.47
CA ILE A 268 -5.87 32.09 -17.19
C ILE A 268 -6.71 30.95 -17.79
N ASP A 269 -6.03 29.92 -18.25
CA ASP A 269 -6.63 28.62 -18.59
C ASP A 269 -5.91 27.54 -17.82
N VAL A 270 -6.46 27.12 -16.67
CA VAL A 270 -5.83 26.19 -15.77
C VAL A 270 -6.88 25.20 -15.25
N ARG A 271 -6.61 23.90 -15.36
CA ARG A 271 -7.40 22.86 -14.71
C ARG A 271 -7.02 22.79 -13.23
N ILE A 272 -8.03 22.69 -12.35
CA ILE A 272 -7.81 22.60 -10.91
C ILE A 272 -8.05 21.18 -10.42
N ILE A 273 -7.08 20.65 -9.68
CA ILE A 273 -7.23 19.47 -8.82
C ILE A 273 -6.89 19.92 -7.41
N SER A 274 -7.78 19.68 -6.47
CA SER A 274 -7.60 20.05 -5.05
C SER A 274 -7.58 18.82 -4.17
N ALA A 275 -6.89 18.90 -3.05
CA ALA A 275 -6.83 17.82 -2.08
C ALA A 275 -6.93 18.35 -0.65
N THR A 276 -7.50 17.54 0.25
CA THR A 276 -7.62 17.86 1.66
C THR A 276 -7.76 16.59 2.51
N HIS A 277 -7.37 16.68 3.77
CA HIS A 277 -7.67 15.67 4.77
C HIS A 277 -8.90 16.02 5.62
N PHE A 278 -9.41 17.24 5.51
CA PHE A 278 -10.60 17.69 6.23
C PHE A 278 -11.90 17.22 5.55
N ASP A 279 -12.93 17.04 6.35
CA ASP A 279 -14.31 16.99 5.88
C ASP A 279 -14.80 18.41 5.59
N LEU A 280 -14.74 18.82 4.32
CA LEU A 280 -15.10 20.20 3.93
C LEU A 280 -16.59 20.51 4.15
N ASP A 281 -17.49 19.52 4.14
CA ASP A 281 -18.89 19.74 4.48
C ASP A 281 -19.03 20.20 5.94
N ASN A 282 -18.28 19.59 6.83
CA ASN A 282 -18.21 19.98 8.24
C ASN A 282 -17.53 21.35 8.42
N GLU A 283 -16.43 21.61 7.69
CA GLU A 283 -15.75 22.92 7.71
C GLU A 283 -16.65 24.06 7.22
N VAL A 284 -17.53 23.79 6.25
CA VAL A 284 -18.54 24.76 5.78
C VAL A 284 -19.60 25.03 6.86
N GLN A 285 -20.08 24.00 7.57
CA GLN A 285 -21.06 24.17 8.66
C GLN A 285 -20.46 24.99 9.81
N GLU A 286 -19.18 24.78 10.11
CA GLU A 286 -18.47 25.53 11.15
C GLU A 286 -17.92 26.89 10.68
N GLN A 287 -18.28 27.31 9.46
CA GLN A 287 -17.90 28.61 8.86
C GLN A 287 -16.37 28.81 8.73
N ARG A 288 -15.59 27.73 8.71
CA ARG A 288 -14.13 27.76 8.46
C ARG A 288 -13.82 27.63 6.96
N PHE A 289 -14.75 27.11 6.18
CA PHE A 289 -14.63 27.05 4.74
C PHE A 289 -15.85 27.67 4.04
N ARG A 290 -15.63 28.40 2.94
CA ARG A 290 -16.71 29.06 2.21
C ARG A 290 -17.50 28.05 1.38
N LYS A 291 -18.80 28.08 1.50
CA LYS A 291 -19.74 27.22 0.78
C LYS A 291 -19.67 27.40 -0.74
N ASP A 292 -19.48 28.64 -1.23
CA ASP A 292 -19.39 28.96 -2.64
C ASP A 292 -18.08 28.40 -3.28
N LEU A 293 -16.97 28.44 -2.56
CA LEU A 293 -15.71 27.84 -3.00
C LEU A 293 -15.79 26.31 -2.98
N TYR A 294 -16.41 25.72 -1.95
CA TYR A 294 -16.61 24.28 -1.86
C TYR A 294 -17.29 23.72 -3.11
N TYR A 295 -18.42 24.28 -3.53
CA TYR A 295 -19.11 23.82 -4.74
C TYR A 295 -18.33 24.07 -6.04
N ARG A 296 -17.39 25.00 -6.06
CA ARG A 296 -16.55 25.25 -7.22
C ARG A 296 -15.41 24.27 -7.33
N LEU A 297 -14.86 23.80 -6.21
CA LEU A 297 -13.81 22.80 -6.13
C LEU A 297 -14.34 21.36 -6.20
N ASN A 298 -15.46 21.10 -5.51
CA ASN A 298 -16.06 19.77 -5.40
C ASN A 298 -17.11 19.53 -6.49
N VAL A 299 -16.67 19.45 -7.76
CA VAL A 299 -17.54 19.04 -8.87
C VAL A 299 -17.51 17.50 -9.00
N VAL A 300 -16.33 16.89 -8.87
CA VAL A 300 -16.16 15.44 -8.73
C VAL A 300 -15.30 15.18 -7.50
N GLN A 301 -15.81 14.37 -6.59
CA GLN A 301 -15.08 13.95 -5.39
C GLN A 301 -14.51 12.55 -5.58
N LEU A 302 -13.23 12.40 -5.26
CA LEU A 302 -12.54 11.11 -5.18
C LEU A 302 -12.05 10.88 -3.76
N SER A 303 -12.47 9.79 -3.13
CA SER A 303 -12.08 9.46 -1.76
C SER A 303 -11.06 8.33 -1.75
N LEU A 304 -9.81 8.62 -1.36
CA LEU A 304 -8.79 7.59 -1.22
C LEU A 304 -8.96 6.86 0.12
N PRO A 305 -9.04 5.53 0.11
CA PRO A 305 -9.12 4.76 1.34
C PRO A 305 -7.82 4.86 2.14
N PRO A 306 -7.89 4.93 3.48
CA PRO A 306 -6.72 4.83 4.33
C PRO A 306 -6.11 3.42 4.22
N LEU A 307 -4.81 3.30 4.56
CA LEU A 307 -4.08 2.04 4.37
C LEU A 307 -4.66 0.87 5.19
N ARG A 308 -5.25 1.15 6.37
CA ARG A 308 -5.92 0.15 7.21
C ARG A 308 -7.14 -0.51 6.54
N ASP A 309 -7.78 0.16 5.56
CA ASP A 309 -8.95 -0.35 4.83
C ASP A 309 -8.53 -1.09 3.53
N ARG A 310 -7.22 -1.04 3.18
CA ARG A 310 -6.62 -1.76 2.06
C ARG A 310 -5.39 -2.57 2.48
N ARG A 311 -5.55 -3.36 3.53
CA ARG A 311 -4.45 -4.13 4.14
C ARG A 311 -3.75 -5.08 3.17
N ASP A 312 -4.47 -5.55 2.14
CA ASP A 312 -3.91 -6.39 1.08
C ASP A 312 -2.81 -5.67 0.27
N ASP A 313 -2.80 -4.34 0.25
CA ASP A 313 -1.77 -3.56 -0.42
C ASP A 313 -0.47 -3.48 0.39
N ILE A 314 -0.51 -3.70 1.71
CA ILE A 314 0.65 -3.50 2.60
C ILE A 314 1.86 -4.36 2.20
N PRO A 315 1.74 -5.69 1.99
CA PRO A 315 2.87 -6.50 1.56
C PRO A 315 3.41 -6.09 0.18
N LEU A 316 2.50 -5.70 -0.72
CA LEU A 316 2.85 -5.27 -2.06
C LEU A 316 3.62 -3.94 -2.04
N LEU A 317 3.14 -2.96 -1.29
CA LEU A 317 3.81 -1.67 -1.09
C LEU A 317 5.15 -1.82 -0.38
N ALA A 318 5.23 -2.67 0.66
CA ALA A 318 6.48 -2.92 1.38
C ALA A 318 7.55 -3.51 0.46
N ASN A 319 7.20 -4.46 -0.39
CA ASN A 319 8.12 -5.04 -1.38
C ASN A 319 8.53 -4.01 -2.44
N HIS A 320 7.58 -3.23 -2.97
CA HIS A 320 7.86 -2.15 -3.91
C HIS A 320 8.87 -1.14 -3.35
N PHE A 321 8.71 -0.72 -2.09
CA PHE A 321 9.67 0.20 -1.45
C PHE A 321 11.04 -0.43 -1.24
N LEU A 322 11.12 -1.72 -0.92
CA LEU A 322 12.40 -2.44 -0.85
C LEU A 322 13.13 -2.48 -2.21
N GLU A 323 12.39 -2.73 -3.29
CA GLU A 323 12.93 -2.70 -4.65
C GLU A 323 13.41 -1.31 -5.04
N GLN A 324 12.59 -0.30 -4.81
CA GLN A 324 12.94 1.10 -5.06
C GLN A 324 14.20 1.54 -4.29
N LEU A 325 14.32 1.14 -3.02
CA LEU A 325 15.52 1.42 -2.22
C LEU A 325 16.77 0.69 -2.75
N ALA A 326 16.62 -0.54 -3.21
CA ALA A 326 17.72 -1.29 -3.82
C ALA A 326 18.21 -0.61 -5.10
N GLU A 327 17.30 -0.16 -5.96
CA GLU A 327 17.63 0.51 -7.21
C GLU A 327 18.23 1.91 -7.02
N THR A 328 17.60 2.74 -6.17
CA THR A 328 18.01 4.14 -6.00
C THR A 328 19.26 4.31 -5.14
N LYS A 329 19.43 3.49 -4.11
CA LYS A 329 20.57 3.57 -3.18
C LYS A 329 21.67 2.55 -3.45
N GLY A 330 21.52 1.68 -4.48
CA GLY A 330 22.49 0.61 -4.80
C GLY A 330 22.64 -0.41 -3.65
N MET A 331 21.61 -0.58 -2.84
CA MET A 331 21.63 -1.51 -1.70
C MET A 331 21.32 -2.93 -2.16
N ALA A 332 21.84 -3.93 -1.43
CA ALA A 332 21.46 -5.31 -1.69
C ALA A 332 19.95 -5.51 -1.49
N ARG A 333 19.31 -6.25 -2.40
CA ARG A 333 17.89 -6.59 -2.28
C ARG A 333 17.64 -7.31 -0.96
N LYS A 334 16.75 -6.76 -0.15
CA LYS A 334 16.31 -7.34 1.12
C LYS A 334 14.86 -7.79 1.01
N ARG A 335 14.44 -8.62 1.96
CA ARG A 335 13.04 -9.07 2.09
C ARG A 335 12.64 -9.09 3.55
N PHE A 336 11.39 -8.88 3.85
CA PHE A 336 10.85 -9.10 5.18
C PHE A 336 10.69 -10.59 5.50
N SER A 337 10.87 -10.99 6.74
CA SER A 337 10.43 -12.33 7.20
C SER A 337 8.89 -12.39 7.17
N ALA A 338 8.33 -13.62 7.13
CA ALA A 338 6.88 -13.80 7.16
C ALA A 338 6.24 -13.14 8.39
N GLU A 339 6.86 -13.34 9.56
CA GLU A 339 6.45 -12.70 10.81
C GLU A 339 6.51 -11.17 10.75
N ALA A 340 7.55 -10.60 10.11
CA ALA A 340 7.69 -9.15 9.93
C ALA A 340 6.53 -8.59 9.08
N LEU A 341 6.14 -9.28 8.01
CA LEU A 341 4.99 -8.90 7.18
C LEU A 341 3.67 -8.97 7.96
N GLU A 342 3.49 -9.95 8.84
CA GLU A 342 2.31 -10.03 9.71
C GLU A 342 2.18 -8.79 10.61
N TYR A 343 3.28 -8.33 11.21
CA TYR A 343 3.27 -7.09 12.00
C TYR A 343 2.93 -5.86 11.17
N LEU A 344 3.47 -5.77 9.95
CA LEU A 344 3.14 -4.67 9.03
C LEU A 344 1.64 -4.67 8.67
N VAL A 345 1.06 -5.85 8.37
CA VAL A 345 -0.36 -5.98 8.02
C VAL A 345 -1.28 -5.70 9.21
N ALA A 346 -0.86 -6.07 10.43
CA ALA A 346 -1.65 -5.87 11.64
C ALA A 346 -1.67 -4.42 12.15
N ALA A 347 -0.70 -3.59 11.77
CA ALA A 347 -0.56 -2.22 12.26
C ALA A 347 -1.70 -1.30 11.78
N SER A 348 -1.93 -0.20 12.52
CA SER A 348 -3.05 0.74 12.29
C SER A 348 -2.76 1.81 11.23
N TRP A 349 -1.52 2.15 10.99
CA TRP A 349 -1.03 3.08 9.97
C TRP A 349 -1.68 4.47 9.99
N PRO A 350 -1.62 5.25 11.09
CA PRO A 350 -2.17 6.60 11.14
C PRO A 350 -1.53 7.55 10.12
N GLY A 351 -0.25 7.35 9.76
CA GLY A 351 0.45 8.07 8.69
C GLY A 351 0.40 7.39 7.32
N ASN A 352 -0.45 6.36 7.16
CA ASN A 352 -0.74 5.67 5.91
C ASN A 352 0.53 5.18 5.16
N VAL A 353 0.57 5.36 3.84
CA VAL A 353 1.65 4.88 2.97
C VAL A 353 2.98 5.60 3.28
N ARG A 354 2.92 6.88 3.67
CA ARG A 354 4.13 7.64 4.06
C ARG A 354 4.80 7.02 5.30
N GLN A 355 4.01 6.62 6.29
CA GLN A 355 4.51 5.94 7.48
C GLN A 355 5.08 4.56 7.14
N LEU A 356 4.37 3.78 6.31
CA LEU A 356 4.88 2.49 5.84
C LEU A 356 6.23 2.64 5.14
N GLN A 357 6.36 3.61 4.23
CA GLN A 357 7.60 3.88 3.51
C GLN A 357 8.76 4.20 4.47
N ASN A 358 8.52 5.06 5.46
CA ASN A 358 9.52 5.41 6.48
C ASN A 358 9.97 4.18 7.28
N ILE A 359 9.04 3.32 7.70
CA ILE A 359 9.36 2.09 8.45
C ILE A 359 10.13 1.10 7.59
N VAL A 360 9.76 0.94 6.31
CA VAL A 360 10.51 0.09 5.37
C VAL A 360 11.94 0.62 5.18
N GLU A 361 12.12 1.92 5.00
CA GLU A 361 13.44 2.54 4.87
C GLU A 361 14.27 2.35 6.15
N GLN A 362 13.70 2.68 7.30
CA GLN A 362 14.37 2.54 8.61
C GLN A 362 14.81 1.09 8.87
N THR A 363 13.92 0.12 8.70
CA THR A 363 14.23 -1.29 8.94
C THR A 363 15.22 -1.85 7.93
N THR A 364 15.18 -1.37 6.69
CA THR A 364 16.16 -1.72 5.66
C THR A 364 17.55 -1.22 6.01
N VAL A 365 17.69 0.01 6.48
CA VAL A 365 19.00 0.58 6.86
C VAL A 365 19.56 -0.11 8.11
N LEU A 366 18.72 -0.40 9.09
CA LEU A 366 19.14 -1.00 10.37
C LEU A 366 19.38 -2.52 10.29
N SER A 367 18.86 -3.20 9.26
CA SER A 367 19.08 -4.64 9.10
C SER A 367 20.48 -4.92 8.56
N SER A 368 21.27 -5.75 9.23
CA SER A 368 22.56 -6.27 8.75
C SER A 368 22.43 -7.50 7.86
N THR A 369 21.23 -8.09 7.76
CA THR A 369 20.95 -9.33 7.02
C THR A 369 20.07 -9.06 5.81
N GLN A 370 20.04 -10.02 4.86
CA GLN A 370 19.14 -9.94 3.69
C GLN A 370 17.66 -10.13 4.07
N VAL A 371 17.39 -10.79 5.20
CA VAL A 371 16.03 -10.98 5.71
C VAL A 371 15.82 -10.03 6.89
N ILE A 372 14.87 -9.10 6.77
CA ILE A 372 14.51 -8.14 7.82
C ILE A 372 13.65 -8.88 8.87
N PRO A 373 14.14 -9.01 10.12
CA PRO A 373 13.43 -9.76 11.16
C PRO A 373 12.26 -8.95 11.76
N ALA A 374 11.27 -9.66 12.30
CA ALA A 374 10.10 -9.09 12.95
C ALA A 374 10.43 -8.10 14.08
N THR A 375 11.51 -8.35 14.82
CA THR A 375 11.94 -7.50 15.94
C THR A 375 12.28 -6.06 15.49
N LEU A 376 12.88 -5.88 14.32
CA LEU A 376 13.17 -4.54 13.79
C LEU A 376 11.88 -3.80 13.42
N VAL A 377 10.91 -4.50 12.82
CA VAL A 377 9.61 -3.92 12.47
C VAL A 377 8.83 -3.53 13.72
N GLN A 378 8.78 -4.42 14.73
CA GLN A 378 8.12 -4.11 16.01
C GLN A 378 8.72 -2.87 16.69
N ASN A 379 10.04 -2.77 16.73
CA ASN A 379 10.71 -1.61 17.32
C ASN A 379 10.42 -0.33 16.54
N ALA A 380 10.44 -0.39 15.21
CA ALA A 380 10.12 0.76 14.36
C ALA A 380 8.67 1.23 14.56
N LEU A 381 7.71 0.30 14.62
CA LEU A 381 6.30 0.61 14.87
C LEU A 381 6.07 1.23 16.27
N LYS A 382 6.75 0.73 17.32
CA LYS A 382 6.67 1.29 18.67
C LYS A 382 7.24 2.70 18.76
N LEU A 383 8.34 2.97 18.08
CA LEU A 383 8.97 4.30 18.06
C LEU A 383 8.12 5.34 17.32
N ASP A 384 7.41 4.89 16.28
CA ASP A 384 6.61 5.77 15.41
C ASP A 384 5.21 6.05 15.98
N SER A 385 4.66 5.17 16.82
CA SER A 385 3.35 5.37 17.46
C SER A 385 3.30 6.54 18.45
N GLY A 386 4.45 7.08 18.83
CA GLY A 386 4.55 8.19 19.78
C GLY A 386 3.97 7.89 21.16
N GLU A 387 3.47 6.69 21.38
CA GLU A 387 3.00 6.23 22.67
C GLU A 387 4.22 5.94 23.55
N ILE A 388 4.53 6.88 24.43
CA ILE A 388 5.42 6.59 25.55
C ILE A 388 4.65 5.59 26.42
N PRO A 389 5.12 4.32 26.51
CA PRO A 389 4.45 3.35 27.36
C PRO A 389 4.36 3.90 28.79
N SER A 390 3.27 3.63 29.46
CA SER A 390 3.16 3.98 30.88
C SER A 390 4.38 3.43 31.64
N PHE A 391 4.77 4.06 32.70
CA PHE A 391 5.90 3.60 33.51
C PHE A 391 5.76 2.13 33.92
N ALA A 392 4.54 1.66 34.18
CA ALA A 392 4.24 0.27 34.49
C ALA A 392 4.51 -0.65 33.30
N GLU A 393 4.05 -0.31 32.11
CA GLU A 393 4.27 -1.08 30.86
C GLU A 393 5.74 -1.08 30.46
N ALA A 394 6.41 0.06 30.54
CA ALA A 394 7.85 0.16 30.23
C ALA A 394 8.67 -0.73 31.17
N ARG A 395 8.32 -0.76 32.46
CA ARG A 395 8.96 -1.60 33.45
C ARG A 395 8.68 -3.09 33.20
N ASP A 396 7.45 -3.46 32.90
CA ASP A 396 7.05 -4.84 32.63
C ASP A 396 7.72 -5.38 31.36
N ASN A 397 7.85 -4.56 30.31
CA ASN A 397 8.54 -4.92 29.08
C ASN A 397 10.06 -5.12 29.36
N PHE A 398 10.69 -4.20 30.06
CA PHE A 398 12.09 -4.33 30.44
C PHE A 398 12.35 -5.57 31.33
N GLU A 399 11.51 -5.82 32.35
CA GLU A 399 11.62 -7.00 33.19
C GLU A 399 11.52 -8.29 32.36
N ARG A 400 10.58 -8.35 31.42
CA ARG A 400 10.38 -9.52 30.54
C ARG A 400 11.57 -9.77 29.60
N GLU A 401 12.05 -8.73 28.93
CA GLU A 401 13.20 -8.83 28.02
C GLU A 401 14.48 -9.26 28.77
N TYR A 402 14.74 -8.65 29.92
CA TYR A 402 15.88 -8.96 30.78
C TYR A 402 15.85 -10.41 31.28
N LEU A 403 14.69 -10.90 31.71
CA LEU A 403 14.53 -12.29 32.16
C LEU A 403 14.71 -13.28 31.01
N ALA A 404 14.19 -12.98 29.82
CA ALA A 404 14.36 -13.83 28.63
C ALA A 404 15.84 -13.90 28.20
N GLU A 405 16.56 -12.77 28.25
CA GLU A 405 17.99 -12.72 27.92
C GLU A 405 18.81 -13.55 28.94
N LEU A 406 18.54 -13.42 30.21
CA LEU A 406 19.19 -14.24 31.24
C LEU A 406 18.93 -15.75 31.05
N LEU A 407 17.71 -16.14 30.67
CA LEU A 407 17.40 -17.53 30.38
C LEU A 407 18.12 -18.02 29.12
N ASN A 408 18.26 -17.20 28.08
CA ASN A 408 19.05 -17.51 26.90
C ASN A 408 20.51 -17.75 27.24
N ILE A 409 21.16 -16.81 27.93
CA ILE A 409 22.56 -16.88 28.35
C ILE A 409 22.81 -18.12 29.21
N THR A 410 21.87 -18.45 30.10
CA THR A 410 22.02 -19.58 31.05
C THR A 410 21.41 -20.87 30.54
N GLN A 411 20.94 -20.92 29.28
CA GLN A 411 20.31 -22.08 28.66
C GLN A 411 19.17 -22.67 29.52
N GLY A 412 18.32 -21.81 30.06
CA GLY A 412 17.18 -22.18 30.90
C GLY A 412 17.57 -22.61 32.32
N ASN A 413 18.81 -22.42 32.74
CA ASN A 413 19.24 -22.73 34.12
C ASN A 413 18.86 -21.60 35.07
N VAL A 414 17.69 -21.76 35.74
CA VAL A 414 17.13 -20.76 36.64
C VAL A 414 18.04 -20.41 37.81
N SER A 415 18.83 -21.36 38.35
CA SER A 415 19.75 -21.09 39.43
C SER A 415 20.92 -20.18 39.03
N LYS A 416 21.45 -20.37 37.80
CA LYS A 416 22.49 -19.49 37.25
C LYS A 416 21.89 -18.12 36.89
N ALA A 417 20.69 -18.10 36.29
CA ALA A 417 20.00 -16.88 35.92
C ALA A 417 19.68 -16.01 37.15
N SER A 418 19.15 -16.58 38.21
CA SER A 418 18.86 -15.85 39.45
C SER A 418 20.11 -15.28 40.10
N HIS A 419 21.24 -16.00 40.05
CA HIS A 419 22.52 -15.51 40.56
C HIS A 419 23.05 -14.34 39.73
N LEU A 420 22.97 -14.42 38.39
CA LEU A 420 23.33 -13.31 37.50
C LEU A 420 22.46 -12.07 37.72
N ALA A 421 21.16 -12.28 37.94
CA ALA A 421 20.21 -11.22 38.26
C ALA A 421 20.39 -10.64 39.70
N LYS A 422 21.28 -11.19 40.49
CA LYS A 422 21.45 -10.84 41.94
C LYS A 422 20.12 -10.90 42.72
N ARG A 423 19.27 -11.89 42.39
CA ARG A 423 17.97 -12.14 43.04
C ARG A 423 17.95 -13.53 43.65
N ASN A 424 17.14 -13.71 44.68
CA ASN A 424 16.93 -15.06 45.19
C ASN A 424 16.09 -15.92 44.21
N ARG A 425 16.30 -17.23 44.29
CA ARG A 425 15.67 -18.17 43.33
C ARG A 425 14.13 -18.15 43.40
N THR A 426 13.55 -17.97 44.56
CA THR A 426 12.08 -17.95 44.76
C THR A 426 11.48 -16.67 44.11
N GLU A 427 12.12 -15.53 44.30
CA GLU A 427 11.71 -14.28 43.70
C GLU A 427 11.85 -14.31 42.16
N PHE A 428 12.92 -14.94 41.66
CA PHE A 428 13.15 -15.09 40.25
C PHE A 428 12.07 -15.98 39.59
N TYR A 429 11.69 -17.10 40.25
CA TYR A 429 10.56 -17.91 39.76
C TYR A 429 9.25 -17.13 39.75
N ARG A 430 8.99 -16.25 40.71
CA ARG A 430 7.80 -15.41 40.76
C ARG A 430 7.75 -14.43 39.60
N LEU A 431 8.91 -13.86 39.24
CA LEU A 431 9.05 -12.99 38.06
C LEU A 431 8.81 -13.77 36.77
N LEU A 432 9.42 -14.95 36.61
CA LEU A 432 9.18 -15.80 35.43
C LEU A 432 7.69 -16.14 35.26
N HIS A 433 7.03 -16.48 36.35
CA HIS A 433 5.59 -16.79 36.33
C HIS A 433 4.73 -15.57 35.99
N ARG A 434 5.07 -14.39 36.52
CA ARG A 434 4.39 -13.12 36.20
C ARG A 434 4.46 -12.80 34.69
N HIS A 435 5.62 -13.00 34.07
CA HIS A 435 5.86 -12.70 32.68
C HIS A 435 5.63 -13.89 31.73
N HIS A 436 5.02 -14.99 32.22
CA HIS A 436 4.72 -16.19 31.45
C HIS A 436 5.93 -16.79 30.71
N LEU A 437 7.13 -16.72 31.31
CA LEU A 437 8.36 -17.27 30.76
C LEU A 437 8.60 -18.68 31.29
N ASP A 438 8.66 -19.66 30.39
CA ASP A 438 8.98 -21.04 30.72
C ASP A 438 10.48 -21.35 30.46
N PRO A 439 11.27 -21.61 31.52
CA PRO A 439 12.69 -21.92 31.37
C PRO A 439 12.99 -23.14 30.51
N SER A 440 12.03 -24.05 30.33
CA SER A 440 12.21 -25.25 29.51
C SER A 440 12.38 -24.94 28.03
N GLN A 441 11.77 -23.86 27.54
CA GLN A 441 11.87 -23.41 26.14
C GLN A 441 13.25 -22.88 25.77
N TYR A 442 14.05 -22.48 26.77
CA TYR A 442 15.41 -21.94 26.59
C TYR A 442 16.50 -22.99 26.78
N ARG A 443 16.15 -24.27 27.02
CA ARG A 443 17.12 -25.36 27.08
C ARG A 443 17.48 -25.77 25.68
N GLY A 444 18.71 -25.50 25.24
CA GLY A 444 19.22 -25.95 23.94
C GLY A 444 18.96 -27.46 23.75
N ARG A 445 18.45 -27.84 22.55
CA ARG A 445 18.36 -29.23 22.15
C ARG A 445 19.76 -29.86 22.29
N ARG A 446 19.94 -30.77 23.24
CA ARG A 446 21.10 -31.65 23.28
C ARG A 446 21.14 -32.37 21.92
N GLN A 447 22.17 -32.08 21.11
CA GLN A 447 22.51 -32.91 19.99
C GLN A 447 22.67 -34.35 20.51
N ALA A 448 21.78 -35.23 20.08
CA ALA A 448 21.96 -36.66 20.22
C ALA A 448 23.09 -37.05 19.22
N HIS A 449 24.31 -37.08 19.74
CA HIS A 449 25.37 -37.85 19.16
C HIS A 449 25.70 -38.96 20.16
N GLN A 450 25.21 -40.14 19.85
CA GLN A 450 25.85 -41.44 20.05
C GLN A 450 25.42 -42.37 18.93
#